data_f4c14f03afe55e6344655744afcd5ec5
#
_entry.id   f4c14f03afe55e6344655744afcd5ec5
#
_cell.length_a   1.000
_cell.length_b   1.000
_cell.length_c   1.000
_cell.angle_alpha   90.00
_cell.angle_beta   90.00
_cell.angle_gamma   90.00
#
_symmetry.space_group_name_H-M   'P 1'
#
loop_
_entity.id
_entity.type
_entity.pdbx_description
1 polymer ?
#
loop_
_entity_poly.entity_id
_entity_poly.type
_entity_poly.pdbx_seq_one_letter_code
_entity_poly.pdbx_strand_id
1 'polypeptide(L)'
;MNNILLVGDCCTDVYIEGSVDRISPEAPVPVIKKLSEDMNPGMSLNVLGNLKALFMFTLGLDKVNVDLLTHEEEIIKTRILDVKSKQHLIRIDQDPKIKSTLNRNISNDYTHLIISDYNKGFLRPEDCTFLCEKFKGKPIFVDSKK
;
A
#
# COMPACT_ATOMS: atom_id res chain seq x y z
N MET A 1 5.60 -5.34 -25.52
CA MET A 1 5.19 -4.54 -24.35
C MET A 1 5.09 -5.49 -23.16
N ASN A 2 5.71 -5.18 -22.04
CA ASN A 2 5.60 -6.00 -20.84
C ASN A 2 4.39 -5.54 -20.03
N ASN A 3 3.46 -6.45 -19.75
CA ASN A 3 2.30 -6.19 -18.90
C ASN A 3 2.51 -6.89 -17.55
N ILE A 4 2.56 -6.12 -16.49
CA ILE A 4 2.81 -6.62 -15.14
C ILE A 4 1.50 -6.53 -14.36
N LEU A 5 1.09 -7.63 -13.73
CA LEU A 5 0.04 -7.63 -12.74
C LEU A 5 0.66 -7.53 -11.35
N LEU A 6 0.34 -6.47 -10.63
CA LEU A 6 0.63 -6.32 -9.21
C LEU A 6 -0.64 -6.65 -8.41
N VAL A 7 -0.55 -7.56 -7.46
CA VAL A 7 -1.68 -7.99 -6.62
C VAL A 7 -1.31 -7.83 -5.16
N GLY A 8 -2.16 -7.21 -4.35
CA GLY A 8 -1.88 -7.12 -2.91
C GLY A 8 -2.73 -6.10 -2.16
N ASP A 9 -2.44 -5.97 -0.86
CA ASP A 9 -3.11 -5.03 0.01
C ASP A 9 -2.62 -3.60 -0.22
N CYS A 10 -3.53 -2.63 -0.10
CA CYS A 10 -3.23 -1.20 -0.23
C CYS A 10 -3.57 -0.45 1.05
N CYS A 11 -2.94 0.69 1.28
CA CYS A 11 -3.35 1.65 2.28
C CYS A 11 -2.97 3.08 1.88
N THR A 12 -3.57 4.04 2.59
CA THR A 12 -3.15 5.45 2.58
C THR A 12 -2.39 5.72 3.87
N ASP A 13 -1.15 6.16 3.76
CA ASP A 13 -0.35 6.65 4.88
C ASP A 13 -0.55 8.16 5.00
N VAL A 14 -1.18 8.62 6.10
CA VAL A 14 -1.43 10.02 6.41
C VAL A 14 -0.40 10.48 7.44
N TYR A 15 0.26 11.61 7.16
CA TYR A 15 1.22 12.25 8.06
C TYR A 15 0.69 13.61 8.48
N ILE A 16 0.42 13.77 9.77
CA ILE A 16 0.01 15.04 10.37
C ILE A 16 1.21 15.59 11.13
N GLU A 17 1.75 16.70 10.68
CA GLU A 17 2.77 17.43 11.43
C GLU A 17 2.13 18.51 12.30
N GLY A 18 2.55 18.60 13.54
CA GLY A 18 2.04 19.58 14.48
C GLY A 18 3.08 20.03 15.48
N SER A 19 2.79 21.10 16.22
CA SER A 19 3.59 21.53 17.38
C SER A 19 2.90 21.13 18.69
N VAL A 20 3.71 20.73 19.66
CA VAL A 20 3.26 20.41 21.02
C VAL A 20 3.88 21.45 21.96
N ASP A 21 3.05 22.38 22.43
CA ASP A 21 3.51 23.47 23.29
C ASP A 21 2.92 23.39 24.72
N ARG A 22 1.94 22.52 24.97
CA ARG A 22 1.27 22.38 26.27
C ARG A 22 0.62 21.01 26.45
N ILE A 23 0.37 20.68 27.72
CA ILE A 23 -0.49 19.54 28.11
C ILE A 23 -1.94 20.00 28.22
N SER A 24 -2.88 19.11 27.87
CA SER A 24 -4.32 19.39 27.98
C SER A 24 -4.73 19.59 29.47
N PRO A 25 -5.61 20.54 29.77
CA PRO A 25 -6.22 20.65 31.10
C PRO A 25 -7.23 19.53 31.39
N GLU A 26 -7.72 18.83 30.36
CA GLU A 26 -8.75 17.80 30.48
C GLU A 26 -8.16 16.41 30.78
N ALA A 27 -6.92 16.16 30.36
CA ALA A 27 -6.23 14.90 30.56
C ALA A 27 -4.71 15.08 30.40
N PRO A 28 -3.84 14.20 30.97
CA PRO A 28 -2.39 14.31 30.87
C PRO A 28 -1.88 13.89 29.48
N VAL A 29 -2.38 14.56 28.44
CA VAL A 29 -2.03 14.31 27.04
C VAL A 29 -1.55 15.60 26.37
N PRO A 30 -0.63 15.53 25.39
CA PRO A 30 -0.20 16.70 24.63
C PRO A 30 -1.33 17.30 23.81
N VAL A 31 -1.39 18.62 23.73
CA VAL A 31 -2.24 19.32 22.76
C VAL A 31 -1.41 19.58 21.51
N ILE A 32 -1.87 19.00 20.40
CA ILE A 32 -1.18 19.10 19.11
C ILE A 32 -1.87 20.19 18.28
N LYS A 33 -1.12 21.23 17.94
CA LYS A 33 -1.56 22.24 16.98
C LYS A 33 -1.15 21.77 15.58
N LYS A 34 -2.10 21.28 14.80
CA LYS A 34 -1.88 20.81 13.42
C LYS A 34 -1.33 21.94 12.55
N LEU A 35 -0.27 21.67 11.81
CA LEU A 35 0.39 22.58 10.89
C LEU A 35 0.25 22.13 9.44
N SER A 36 0.44 20.84 9.17
CA SER A 36 0.30 20.27 7.83
C SER A 36 -0.31 18.86 7.88
N GLU A 37 -0.75 18.41 6.71
CA GLU A 37 -1.17 17.04 6.48
C GLU A 37 -0.75 16.63 5.08
N ASP A 38 -0.09 15.50 4.98
CA ASP A 38 0.35 14.88 3.73
C ASP A 38 -0.17 13.45 3.65
N MET A 39 -0.54 13.02 2.44
CA MET A 39 -1.01 11.67 2.16
C MET A 39 -0.09 11.00 1.17
N ASN A 40 0.33 9.79 1.48
CA ASN A 40 1.20 8.99 0.64
C ASN A 40 0.60 7.61 0.36
N PRO A 41 0.79 7.07 -0.85
CA PRO A 41 0.42 5.70 -1.14
C PRO A 41 1.24 4.73 -0.30
N GLY A 42 0.59 3.78 0.36
CA GLY A 42 1.24 2.75 1.17
C GLY A 42 1.03 1.34 0.62
N MET A 43 1.80 0.36 1.13
CA MET A 43 1.72 -1.04 0.73
C MET A 43 1.89 -1.21 -0.80
N SER A 44 1.01 -1.96 -1.47
CA SER A 44 1.09 -2.20 -2.91
C SER A 44 0.95 -0.93 -3.75
N LEU A 45 0.26 0.11 -3.27
CA LEU A 45 0.23 1.41 -3.96
C LEU A 45 1.62 2.07 -4.02
N ASN A 46 2.41 1.95 -2.95
CA ASN A 46 3.80 2.42 -2.95
C ASN A 46 4.66 1.60 -3.91
N VAL A 47 4.47 0.28 -3.94
CA VAL A 47 5.15 -0.60 -4.91
C VAL A 47 4.82 -0.19 -6.34
N LEU A 48 3.54 0.07 -6.64
CA LEU A 48 3.09 0.55 -7.95
C LEU A 48 3.78 1.86 -8.33
N GLY A 49 3.83 2.83 -7.41
CA GLY A 49 4.50 4.11 -7.64
C GLY A 49 5.98 3.94 -7.95
N ASN A 50 6.68 3.12 -7.17
CA ASN A 50 8.10 2.83 -7.37
C ASN A 50 8.38 2.11 -8.70
N LEU A 51 7.57 1.13 -9.08
CA LEU A 51 7.70 0.44 -10.37
C LEU A 51 7.48 1.40 -11.54
N LYS A 52 6.42 2.24 -11.49
CA LYS A 52 6.16 3.23 -12.52
C LYS A 52 7.31 4.23 -12.66
N ALA A 53 7.86 4.73 -11.55
CA ALA A 53 9.02 5.62 -11.56
C ALA A 53 10.25 4.92 -12.15
N LEU A 54 10.56 3.70 -11.71
CA LEU A 54 11.69 2.93 -12.22
C LEU A 54 11.61 2.73 -13.73
N PHE A 55 10.46 2.30 -14.24
CA PHE A 55 10.28 2.04 -15.67
C PHE A 55 10.30 3.34 -16.51
N MET A 56 9.77 4.43 -15.97
CA MET A 56 9.84 5.73 -16.60
C MET A 56 11.30 6.15 -16.88
N PHE A 57 12.18 5.97 -15.89
CA PHE A 57 13.58 6.37 -16.00
C PHE A 57 14.46 5.38 -16.77
N THR A 58 14.10 4.10 -16.81
CA THR A 58 14.98 3.05 -17.39
C THR A 58 14.57 2.61 -18.78
N LEU A 59 13.27 2.45 -19.06
CA LEU A 59 12.76 1.82 -20.28
C LEU A 59 11.85 2.72 -21.12
N GLY A 60 11.35 3.83 -20.56
CA GLY A 60 10.29 4.66 -21.12
C GLY A 60 8.90 4.09 -20.82
N LEU A 61 7.91 4.98 -20.63
CA LEU A 61 6.55 4.65 -20.21
C LEU A 61 5.81 3.74 -21.19
N ASP A 62 6.17 3.79 -22.48
CA ASP A 62 5.46 3.05 -23.54
C ASP A 62 5.79 1.56 -23.61
N LYS A 63 6.75 1.07 -22.81
CA LYS A 63 7.26 -0.30 -22.90
C LYS A 63 6.77 -1.24 -21.81
N VAL A 64 6.26 -0.68 -20.70
CA VAL A 64 5.82 -1.47 -19.54
C VAL A 64 4.51 -0.89 -19.01
N ASN A 65 3.48 -1.74 -18.88
CA ASN A 65 2.24 -1.44 -18.17
C ASN A 65 2.25 -2.18 -16.83
N VAL A 66 1.77 -1.52 -15.77
CA VAL A 66 1.61 -2.13 -14.44
C VAL A 66 0.18 -1.86 -13.97
N ASP A 67 -0.62 -2.92 -13.89
CA ASP A 67 -1.97 -2.88 -13.35
C ASP A 67 -1.98 -3.40 -11.90
N LEU A 68 -2.76 -2.75 -11.04
CA LEU A 68 -2.92 -3.13 -9.65
C LEU A 68 -4.29 -3.76 -9.42
N LEU A 69 -4.29 -4.93 -8.79
CA LEU A 69 -5.47 -5.62 -8.31
C LEU A 69 -5.43 -5.67 -6.77
N THR A 70 -6.38 -5.00 -6.14
CA THR A 70 -6.44 -4.82 -4.68
C THR A 70 -7.88 -4.85 -4.18
N HIS A 71 -8.06 -4.73 -2.85
CA HIS A 71 -9.36 -4.63 -2.20
C HIS A 71 -9.99 -3.23 -2.35
N GLU A 72 -11.28 -3.16 -2.10
CA GLU A 72 -12.08 -1.92 -2.18
C GLU A 72 -12.12 -1.16 -0.84
N GLU A 73 -11.88 -1.85 0.27
CA GLU A 73 -11.89 -1.27 1.60
C GLU A 73 -10.70 -0.32 1.80
N GLU A 74 -10.96 0.83 2.41
CA GLU A 74 -9.94 1.83 2.65
C GLU A 74 -9.22 1.59 3.99
N ILE A 75 -7.93 1.24 3.92
CA ILE A 75 -7.03 1.17 5.07
C ILE A 75 -6.29 2.50 5.19
N ILE A 76 -6.40 3.17 6.35
CA ILE A 76 -5.71 4.43 6.61
C ILE A 76 -4.81 4.27 7.83
N LYS A 77 -3.58 4.77 7.71
CA LYS A 77 -2.58 4.79 8.79
C LYS A 77 -2.12 6.21 9.03
N THR A 78 -2.69 6.83 10.05
CA THR A 78 -2.35 8.21 10.41
C THR A 78 -1.22 8.23 11.42
N ARG A 79 -0.16 8.95 11.12
CA ARG A 79 0.97 9.24 12.01
C ARG A 79 0.98 10.70 12.35
N ILE A 80 0.99 11.01 13.64
CA ILE A 80 1.08 12.37 14.14
C ILE A 80 2.49 12.59 14.67
N LEU A 81 3.17 13.61 14.12
CA LEU A 81 4.56 13.94 14.40
C LEU A 81 4.70 15.33 15.00
N ASP A 82 5.62 15.48 15.94
CA ASP A 82 6.06 16.81 16.36
C ASP A 82 7.04 17.39 15.35
N VAL A 83 6.73 18.59 14.86
CA VAL A 83 7.52 19.24 13.81
C VAL A 83 8.94 19.59 14.28
N LYS A 84 9.14 19.86 15.59
CA LYS A 84 10.43 20.27 16.15
C LYS A 84 11.36 19.06 16.36
N SER A 85 10.86 18.03 17.04
CA SER A 85 11.65 16.84 17.37
C SER A 85 11.63 15.77 16.27
N LYS A 86 10.69 15.86 15.32
CA LYS A 86 10.41 14.82 14.30
C LYS A 86 10.03 13.46 14.91
N GLN A 87 9.62 13.46 16.19
CA GLN A 87 9.18 12.23 16.87
C GLN A 87 7.73 11.91 16.54
N HIS A 88 7.45 10.64 16.41
CA HIS A 88 6.08 10.14 16.34
C HIS A 88 5.44 10.24 17.72
N LEU A 89 4.33 10.98 17.81
CA LEU A 89 3.57 11.18 19.02
C LEU A 89 2.50 10.11 19.20
N ILE A 90 1.78 9.80 18.11
CA ILE A 90 0.74 8.80 18.09
C ILE A 90 0.56 8.25 16.68
N ARG A 91 0.08 7.02 16.59
CA ARG A 91 -0.37 6.41 15.35
C ARG A 91 -1.81 5.94 15.51
N ILE A 92 -2.64 6.24 14.53
CA ILE A 92 -4.04 5.83 14.46
C ILE A 92 -4.19 4.93 13.23
N ASP A 93 -4.62 3.69 13.44
CA ASP A 93 -4.87 2.73 12.37
C ASP A 93 -6.37 2.55 12.18
N GLN A 94 -6.85 2.86 10.98
CA GLN A 94 -8.17 2.48 10.49
C GLN A 94 -7.99 1.27 9.58
N ASP A 95 -8.24 0.10 10.11
CA ASP A 95 -7.92 -1.20 9.51
C ASP A 95 -9.19 -2.06 9.45
N PRO A 96 -10.13 -1.76 8.53
CA PRO A 96 -11.37 -2.48 8.42
C PRO A 96 -11.12 -3.94 8.01
N LYS A 97 -12.06 -4.81 8.36
CA LYS A 97 -12.01 -6.20 7.87
C LYS A 97 -12.23 -6.21 6.36
N ILE A 98 -11.26 -6.72 5.63
CA ILE A 98 -11.34 -6.88 4.18
C ILE A 98 -12.41 -7.94 3.86
N LYS A 99 -13.38 -7.57 3.03
CA LYS A 99 -14.46 -8.41 2.52
C LYS A 99 -14.32 -8.67 1.02
N SER A 100 -13.61 -7.76 0.33
CA SER A 100 -13.30 -7.91 -1.10
C SER A 100 -12.60 -9.22 -1.37
N THR A 101 -12.89 -9.79 -2.52
CA THR A 101 -12.28 -11.04 -2.97
C THR A 101 -11.52 -10.81 -4.27
N LEU A 102 -10.47 -11.60 -4.48
CA LEU A 102 -9.71 -11.54 -5.71
C LEU A 102 -10.63 -11.83 -6.93
N ASN A 103 -10.68 -10.88 -7.85
CA ASN A 103 -11.31 -11.14 -9.15
C ASN A 103 -10.42 -12.09 -9.96
N ARG A 104 -10.87 -13.32 -10.17
CA ARG A 104 -10.13 -14.36 -10.88
C ARG A 104 -10.22 -14.26 -12.40
N ASN A 105 -11.01 -13.32 -12.93
CA ASN A 105 -11.07 -13.05 -14.37
C ASN A 105 -9.86 -12.19 -14.80
N ILE A 106 -8.69 -12.80 -14.77
CA ILE A 106 -7.41 -12.15 -15.08
C ILE A 106 -7.03 -12.48 -16.52
N SER A 107 -6.72 -11.43 -17.34
CA SER A 107 -6.24 -11.60 -18.71
C SER A 107 -4.97 -12.46 -18.80
N ASN A 108 -4.82 -13.16 -19.90
CA ASN A 108 -3.61 -13.93 -20.23
C ASN A 108 -2.46 -13.04 -20.75
N ASP A 109 -2.73 -11.76 -21.04
CA ASP A 109 -1.76 -10.82 -21.63
C ASP A 109 -0.68 -10.34 -20.66
N TYR A 110 -0.87 -10.58 -19.36
CA TYR A 110 0.16 -10.29 -18.36
C TYR A 110 1.36 -11.21 -18.54
N THR A 111 2.54 -10.60 -18.57
CA THR A 111 3.83 -11.28 -18.75
C THR A 111 4.53 -11.58 -17.42
N HIS A 112 4.21 -10.83 -16.38
CA HIS A 112 4.79 -10.95 -15.04
C HIS A 112 3.73 -10.81 -13.97
N LEU A 113 3.96 -11.46 -12.82
CA LEU A 113 3.15 -11.32 -11.62
C LEU A 113 4.02 -10.80 -10.47
N ILE A 114 3.49 -9.81 -9.74
CA ILE A 114 4.06 -9.36 -8.46
C ILE A 114 2.98 -9.50 -7.41
N ILE A 115 3.26 -10.20 -6.32
CA ILE A 115 2.41 -10.34 -5.15
C ILE A 115 3.04 -9.54 -4.01
N SER A 116 2.33 -8.54 -3.50
CA SER A 116 2.73 -7.71 -2.35
C SER A 116 1.68 -7.84 -1.24
N ASP A 117 1.83 -8.91 -0.43
CA ASP A 117 0.84 -9.33 0.57
C ASP A 117 1.24 -8.83 1.96
N TYR A 118 0.51 -7.85 2.49
CA TYR A 118 0.68 -7.30 3.83
C TYR A 118 -0.18 -8.01 4.89
N ASN A 119 -0.77 -9.16 4.53
CA ASN A 119 -1.62 -9.98 5.41
C ASN A 119 -2.81 -9.19 6.00
N LYS A 120 -3.45 -8.35 5.16
CA LYS A 120 -4.67 -7.62 5.55
C LYS A 120 -5.94 -8.40 5.24
N GLY A 121 -5.83 -9.49 4.50
CA GLY A 121 -6.91 -10.43 4.25
C GLY A 121 -7.48 -10.41 2.83
N PHE A 122 -6.94 -9.59 1.93
CA PHE A 122 -7.34 -9.58 0.52
C PHE A 122 -6.97 -10.90 -0.18
N LEU A 123 -5.72 -11.34 -0.02
CA LEU A 123 -5.25 -12.61 -0.58
C LEU A 123 -5.44 -13.76 0.42
N ARG A 124 -6.11 -14.81 0.00
CA ARG A 124 -6.28 -16.06 0.72
C ARG A 124 -5.30 -17.11 0.16
N PRO A 125 -5.02 -18.19 0.90
CA PRO A 125 -4.13 -19.25 0.40
C PRO A 125 -4.54 -19.80 -0.98
N GLU A 126 -5.85 -20.01 -1.20
CA GLU A 126 -6.41 -20.47 -2.47
C GLU A 126 -6.24 -19.46 -3.61
N ASP A 127 -6.18 -18.15 -3.32
CA ASP A 127 -5.94 -17.11 -4.31
C ASP A 127 -4.47 -17.10 -4.71
N CYS A 128 -3.56 -17.29 -3.77
CA CYS A 128 -2.13 -17.44 -4.05
C CYS A 128 -1.87 -18.68 -4.93
N THR A 129 -2.50 -19.81 -4.61
CA THR A 129 -2.43 -21.04 -5.43
C THR A 129 -2.92 -20.77 -6.85
N PHE A 130 -4.10 -20.17 -6.99
CA PHE A 130 -4.68 -19.79 -8.28
C PHE A 130 -3.73 -18.88 -9.10
N LEU A 131 -3.16 -17.86 -8.47
CA LEU A 131 -2.24 -16.93 -9.13
C LEU A 131 -0.96 -17.65 -9.60
N CYS A 132 -0.38 -18.52 -8.77
CA CYS A 132 0.80 -19.30 -9.14
C CYS A 132 0.53 -20.26 -10.31
N GLU A 133 -0.63 -20.90 -10.33
CA GLU A 133 -1.04 -21.78 -11.44
C GLU A 133 -1.29 -20.98 -12.72
N LYS A 134 -2.01 -19.87 -12.62
CA LYS A 134 -2.33 -18.97 -13.74
C LYS A 134 -1.08 -18.40 -14.41
N PHE A 135 -0.05 -18.10 -13.64
CA PHE A 135 1.22 -17.54 -14.11
C PHE A 135 2.33 -18.59 -14.25
N LYS A 136 1.99 -19.88 -14.28
CA LYS A 136 2.99 -20.94 -14.46
C LYS A 136 3.81 -20.74 -15.75
N GLY A 137 5.14 -20.73 -15.61
CA GLY A 137 6.06 -20.46 -16.73
C GLY A 137 6.32 -18.98 -17.01
N LYS A 138 5.74 -18.07 -16.24
CA LYS A 138 6.05 -16.63 -16.27
C LYS A 138 6.78 -16.23 -14.97
N PRO A 139 7.58 -15.15 -14.98
CA PRO A 139 8.20 -14.64 -13.74
C PRO A 139 7.17 -14.23 -12.69
N ILE A 140 7.36 -14.70 -11.47
CA ILE A 140 6.53 -14.38 -10.29
C ILE A 140 7.46 -13.86 -9.19
N PHE A 141 7.17 -12.67 -8.67
CA PHE A 141 7.87 -12.05 -7.55
C PHE A 141 6.91 -11.96 -6.37
N VAL A 142 7.36 -12.38 -5.20
CA VAL A 142 6.52 -12.42 -3.99
C VAL A 142 7.22 -11.73 -2.84
N ASP A 143 6.53 -10.73 -2.25
CA ASP A 143 6.83 -10.15 -0.96
C ASP A 143 5.60 -10.32 -0.07
N SER A 144 5.71 -11.18 0.94
CA SER A 144 4.57 -11.53 1.81
C SER A 144 4.99 -11.51 3.28
N LYS A 145 4.06 -11.07 4.12
CA LYS A 145 4.16 -11.10 5.60
C LYS A 145 3.52 -12.35 6.23
N LYS A 146 3.12 -13.32 5.43
CA LYS A 146 2.63 -14.63 5.90
C LYS A 146 3.76 -15.60 6.07
#